data_1cc3d789dea62e01930c7960698754c4
#
_entry.id   1cc3d789dea62e01930c7960698754c4
#
_cell.length_a   1.000
_cell.length_b   1.000
_cell.length_c   1.000
_cell.angle_alpha   90.00
_cell.angle_beta   90.00
_cell.angle_gamma   90.00
#
_symmetry.space_group_name_H-M   'P 1'
#
loop_
_entity.id
_entity.type
_entity.pdbx_description
1 polymer ?
#
loop_
_entity_poly.entity_id
_entity_poly.type
_entity_poly.pdbx_seq_one_letter_code
_entity_poly.pdbx_strand_id
1 'polypeptide(L)'
;LFLTMGACNNTPKAPILLEAEKTIEKQPDSALNYLGRVNSDLQDALQAQEYYLRALEIGEDSKNYTLLIKIYNNLGTLYAYQDINDMALPMYKKVLSYLELEPDSVKTAFTLRNIARIYSLIQKSDSSIIYYKRAISYSAIKNKASILIDLGNLYLSLKDYKKAYQCIEKAEPLINNEKTLYPIYLSKGELYIATNQLDSAKFYLNHCVKSSNIHTRAGSLYHLAQIAQKEKNINDLIKYSNLYEQTRDSIVNSSHFENI
;
A
#
# COMPACT_ATOMS: atom_id res chain seq x y z
N LEU A 1 -5.51 -18.60 -28.01
CA LEU A 1 -5.54 -19.96 -27.40
C LEU A 1 -6.37 -19.87 -26.13
N PHE A 2 -7.67 -20.17 -26.23
CA PHE A 2 -8.56 -20.33 -25.08
C PHE A 2 -8.22 -21.69 -24.45
N LEU A 3 -7.53 -21.71 -23.33
CA LEU A 3 -7.46 -22.86 -22.46
C LEU A 3 -8.79 -22.95 -21.69
N THR A 4 -9.61 -23.90 -22.06
CA THR A 4 -10.76 -24.39 -21.30
C THR A 4 -10.27 -24.89 -19.96
N MET A 5 -10.32 -24.06 -18.91
CA MET A 5 -10.22 -24.52 -17.53
C MET A 5 -11.59 -25.02 -17.06
N GLY A 6 -11.93 -26.23 -17.51
CA GLY A 6 -12.97 -27.02 -16.89
C GLY A 6 -12.38 -27.76 -15.70
N ALA A 7 -13.12 -27.73 -14.60
CA ALA A 7 -13.00 -28.55 -13.40
C ALA A 7 -11.90 -28.20 -12.39
N CYS A 8 -12.27 -27.35 -11.43
CA CYS A 8 -12.00 -27.53 -10.00
C CYS A 8 -12.93 -26.62 -9.17
N ASN A 9 -14.23 -26.89 -9.14
CA ASN A 9 -15.25 -26.03 -8.50
C ASN A 9 -15.77 -26.60 -7.16
N ASN A 10 -14.90 -27.19 -6.33
CA ASN A 10 -15.33 -27.73 -5.01
C ASN A 10 -14.64 -27.11 -3.80
N THR A 11 -13.93 -26.01 -3.97
CA THR A 11 -13.46 -25.24 -2.81
C THR A 11 -14.53 -24.24 -2.38
N PRO A 12 -14.87 -24.14 -1.08
CA PRO A 12 -15.85 -23.18 -0.60
C PRO A 12 -15.37 -21.76 -0.93
N LYS A 13 -16.21 -20.99 -1.61
CA LYS A 13 -15.94 -19.58 -1.91
C LYS A 13 -15.93 -18.80 -0.59
N ALA A 14 -14.99 -17.88 -0.42
CA ALA A 14 -15.02 -16.95 0.70
C ALA A 14 -16.38 -16.21 0.75
N PRO A 15 -16.98 -16.01 1.93
CA PRO A 15 -18.29 -15.36 2.08
C PRO A 15 -18.40 -14.03 1.35
N ILE A 16 -17.32 -13.26 1.32
CA ILE A 16 -17.24 -11.96 0.65
C ILE A 16 -17.36 -12.08 -0.88
N LEU A 17 -16.84 -13.15 -1.48
CA LEU A 17 -16.94 -13.43 -2.90
C LEU A 17 -18.34 -13.89 -3.29
N LEU A 18 -19.03 -14.62 -2.41
CA LEU A 18 -20.44 -14.98 -2.60
C LEU A 18 -21.37 -13.75 -2.63
N GLU A 19 -21.11 -12.76 -1.79
CA GLU A 19 -21.85 -11.50 -1.82
C GLU A 19 -21.55 -10.67 -3.07
N ALA A 20 -20.30 -10.65 -3.54
CA ALA A 20 -19.95 -10.01 -4.81
C ALA A 20 -20.65 -10.69 -5.99
N GLU A 21 -20.71 -12.03 -6.04
CA GLU A 21 -21.40 -12.79 -7.08
C GLU A 21 -22.90 -12.48 -7.17
N LYS A 22 -23.58 -12.36 -6.02
CA LYS A 22 -25.02 -12.05 -5.97
C LYS A 22 -25.37 -10.65 -6.45
N THR A 23 -24.43 -9.72 -6.32
CA THR A 23 -24.70 -8.29 -6.53
C THR A 23 -24.11 -7.73 -7.81
N ILE A 24 -23.16 -8.43 -8.48
CA ILE A 24 -22.36 -7.87 -9.57
C ILE A 24 -23.21 -7.38 -10.76
N GLU A 25 -24.25 -8.10 -11.12
CA GLU A 25 -25.11 -7.74 -12.27
C GLU A 25 -26.07 -6.59 -11.95
N LYS A 26 -26.56 -6.54 -10.71
CA LYS A 26 -27.59 -5.56 -10.30
C LYS A 26 -27.00 -4.30 -9.69
N GLN A 27 -25.89 -4.44 -8.97
CA GLN A 27 -25.24 -3.39 -8.21
C GLN A 27 -23.71 -3.54 -8.30
N PRO A 28 -23.10 -3.32 -9.47
CA PRO A 28 -21.67 -3.54 -9.66
C PRO A 28 -20.78 -2.73 -8.69
N ASP A 29 -21.20 -1.52 -8.31
CA ASP A 29 -20.51 -0.71 -7.30
C ASP A 29 -20.46 -1.39 -5.92
N SER A 30 -21.54 -2.04 -5.50
CA SER A 30 -21.61 -2.78 -4.24
C SER A 30 -20.74 -4.03 -4.31
N ALA A 31 -20.78 -4.76 -5.44
CA ALA A 31 -19.91 -5.90 -5.66
C ALA A 31 -18.41 -5.52 -5.58
N LEU A 32 -18.01 -4.38 -6.16
CA LEU A 32 -16.64 -3.89 -6.08
C LEU A 32 -16.18 -3.56 -4.65
N ASN A 33 -17.10 -3.09 -3.78
CA ASN A 33 -16.77 -2.88 -2.37
C ASN A 33 -16.47 -4.19 -1.63
N TYR A 34 -17.16 -5.29 -1.97
CA TYR A 34 -16.84 -6.61 -1.44
C TYR A 34 -15.50 -7.11 -1.99
N LEU A 35 -15.27 -7.01 -3.30
CA LEU A 35 -14.04 -7.47 -3.93
C LEU A 35 -12.81 -6.68 -3.47
N GLY A 36 -12.94 -5.39 -3.18
CA GLY A 36 -11.85 -4.56 -2.66
C GLY A 36 -11.38 -4.95 -1.25
N ARG A 37 -12.12 -5.86 -0.57
CA ARG A 37 -11.75 -6.42 0.75
C ARG A 37 -11.13 -7.82 0.64
N VAL A 38 -11.02 -8.36 -0.57
CA VAL A 38 -10.36 -9.66 -0.80
C VAL A 38 -8.89 -9.57 -0.41
N ASN A 39 -8.48 -10.46 0.46
CA ASN A 39 -7.11 -10.56 0.94
C ASN A 39 -6.16 -11.13 -0.14
N SER A 40 -4.87 -11.04 0.13
CA SER A 40 -3.80 -11.48 -0.77
C SER A 40 -3.68 -13.01 -0.92
N ASP A 41 -4.63 -13.80 -0.42
CA ASP A 41 -4.68 -15.23 -0.70
C ASP A 41 -4.82 -15.44 -2.21
N LEU A 42 -3.96 -16.27 -2.79
CA LEU A 42 -3.88 -16.47 -4.24
C LEU A 42 -5.20 -16.95 -4.84
N GLN A 43 -5.93 -17.82 -4.12
CA GLN A 43 -7.18 -18.37 -4.61
C GLN A 43 -8.31 -17.33 -4.62
N ASP A 44 -8.44 -16.54 -3.55
CA ASP A 44 -9.41 -15.47 -3.45
C ASP A 44 -9.11 -14.37 -4.46
N ALA A 45 -7.83 -14.09 -4.71
CA ALA A 45 -7.39 -13.11 -5.69
C ALA A 45 -7.73 -13.51 -7.13
N LEU A 46 -7.60 -14.77 -7.50
CA LEU A 46 -8.00 -15.28 -8.82
C LEU A 46 -9.51 -15.19 -9.02
N GLN A 47 -10.30 -15.53 -8.01
CA GLN A 47 -11.75 -15.38 -8.06
C GLN A 47 -12.18 -13.91 -8.12
N ALA A 48 -11.54 -13.04 -7.32
CA ALA A 48 -11.77 -11.60 -7.39
C ALA A 48 -11.47 -11.03 -8.78
N GLN A 49 -10.39 -11.48 -9.41
CA GLN A 49 -10.04 -11.07 -10.78
C GLN A 49 -11.14 -11.43 -11.78
N GLU A 50 -11.74 -12.62 -11.69
CA GLU A 50 -12.86 -13.02 -12.56
C GLU A 50 -14.05 -12.07 -12.42
N TYR A 51 -14.43 -11.72 -11.18
CA TYR A 51 -15.53 -10.77 -10.94
C TYR A 51 -15.18 -9.35 -11.40
N TYR A 52 -13.93 -8.90 -11.27
CA TYR A 52 -13.53 -7.62 -11.82
C TYR A 52 -13.63 -7.60 -13.35
N LEU A 53 -13.30 -8.69 -14.04
CA LEU A 53 -13.45 -8.79 -15.50
C LEU A 53 -14.92 -8.75 -15.92
N ARG A 54 -15.82 -9.41 -15.20
CA ARG A 54 -17.27 -9.32 -15.45
C ARG A 54 -17.79 -7.90 -15.22
N ALA A 55 -17.36 -7.25 -14.13
CA ALA A 55 -17.73 -5.85 -13.87
C ALA A 55 -17.18 -4.89 -14.93
N LEU A 56 -16.04 -5.22 -15.54
CA LEU A 56 -15.43 -4.43 -16.61
C LEU A 56 -16.32 -4.43 -17.86
N GLU A 57 -16.83 -5.61 -18.29
CA GLU A 57 -17.76 -5.73 -19.41
C GLU A 57 -19.01 -4.85 -19.19
N ILE A 58 -19.62 -4.92 -17.99
CA ILE A 58 -20.76 -4.08 -17.62
C ILE A 58 -20.43 -2.58 -17.70
N GLY A 59 -19.25 -2.20 -17.20
CA GLY A 59 -18.78 -0.80 -17.20
C GLY A 59 -18.52 -0.26 -18.60
N GLU A 60 -17.95 -1.07 -19.49
CA GLU A 60 -17.65 -0.71 -20.87
C GLU A 60 -18.93 -0.57 -21.69
N ASP A 61 -19.87 -1.51 -21.59
CA ASP A 61 -21.16 -1.48 -22.29
C ASP A 61 -22.00 -0.27 -21.89
N SER A 62 -22.02 0.04 -20.59
CA SER A 62 -22.76 1.19 -20.05
C SER A 62 -22.04 2.54 -20.21
N LYS A 63 -20.78 2.56 -20.65
CA LYS A 63 -19.88 3.73 -20.67
C LYS A 63 -19.79 4.44 -19.32
N ASN A 64 -19.87 3.68 -18.24
CA ASN A 64 -19.79 4.21 -16.88
C ASN A 64 -18.32 4.40 -16.47
N TYR A 65 -17.76 5.57 -16.79
CA TYR A 65 -16.34 5.88 -16.50
C TYR A 65 -16.01 5.86 -15.01
N THR A 66 -16.95 6.30 -14.17
CA THR A 66 -16.77 6.22 -12.70
C THR A 66 -16.59 4.78 -12.24
N LEU A 67 -17.38 3.85 -12.78
CA LEU A 67 -17.26 2.42 -12.51
C LEU A 67 -15.92 1.86 -13.05
N LEU A 68 -15.57 2.18 -14.30
CA LEU A 68 -14.32 1.75 -14.92
C LEU A 68 -13.08 2.21 -14.13
N ILE A 69 -13.07 3.45 -13.63
CA ILE A 69 -12.02 3.99 -12.76
C ILE A 69 -11.85 3.11 -11.51
N LYS A 70 -12.96 2.73 -10.85
CA LYS A 70 -12.92 1.88 -9.66
C LYS A 70 -12.37 0.48 -9.97
N ILE A 71 -12.87 -0.14 -11.05
CA ILE A 71 -12.46 -1.50 -11.46
C ILE A 71 -10.97 -1.53 -11.77
N TYR A 72 -10.49 -0.66 -12.65
CA TYR A 72 -9.09 -0.62 -13.03
C TYR A 72 -8.16 -0.28 -11.85
N ASN A 73 -8.60 0.60 -10.93
CA ASN A 73 -7.83 0.88 -9.71
C ASN A 73 -7.73 -0.36 -8.81
N ASN A 74 -8.82 -1.10 -8.63
CA ASN A 74 -8.83 -2.30 -7.79
C ASN A 74 -8.02 -3.43 -8.43
N LEU A 75 -8.13 -3.65 -9.75
CA LEU A 75 -7.28 -4.60 -10.48
C LEU A 75 -5.79 -4.22 -10.35
N GLY A 76 -5.47 -2.94 -10.52
CA GLY A 76 -4.10 -2.46 -10.33
C GLY A 76 -3.58 -2.73 -8.91
N THR A 77 -4.43 -2.52 -7.91
CA THR A 77 -4.10 -2.80 -6.51
C THR A 77 -3.93 -4.31 -6.27
N LEU A 78 -4.83 -5.14 -6.80
CA LEU A 78 -4.75 -6.60 -6.69
C LEU A 78 -3.44 -7.13 -7.27
N TYR A 79 -3.09 -6.73 -8.50
CA TYR A 79 -1.84 -7.13 -9.13
C TYR A 79 -0.60 -6.61 -8.38
N ALA A 80 -0.68 -5.39 -7.82
CA ALA A 80 0.42 -4.83 -7.04
C ALA A 80 0.66 -5.61 -5.72
N TYR A 81 -0.41 -6.09 -5.07
CA TYR A 81 -0.28 -6.96 -3.88
C TYR A 81 0.32 -8.33 -4.19
N GLN A 82 0.14 -8.82 -5.42
CA GLN A 82 0.72 -10.06 -5.91
C GLN A 82 2.13 -9.89 -6.50
N ASP A 83 2.71 -8.69 -6.40
CA ASP A 83 3.99 -8.32 -7.02
C ASP A 83 4.00 -8.46 -8.57
N ILE A 84 2.81 -8.53 -9.22
CA ILE A 84 2.66 -8.59 -10.68
C ILE A 84 2.66 -7.17 -11.24
N ASN A 85 3.79 -6.49 -11.10
CA ASN A 85 3.94 -5.07 -11.41
C ASN A 85 3.68 -4.74 -12.89
N ASP A 86 3.99 -5.65 -13.80
CA ASP A 86 3.77 -5.49 -15.23
C ASP A 86 2.28 -5.43 -15.60
N MET A 87 1.41 -6.06 -14.81
CA MET A 87 -0.04 -5.97 -14.96
C MET A 87 -0.63 -4.79 -14.18
N ALA A 88 -0.09 -4.46 -13.00
CA ALA A 88 -0.58 -3.36 -12.18
C ALA A 88 -0.42 -2.00 -12.87
N LEU A 89 0.73 -1.75 -13.49
CA LEU A 89 1.04 -0.47 -14.13
C LEU A 89 0.08 -0.09 -15.28
N PRO A 90 -0.24 -0.98 -16.25
CA PRO A 90 -1.25 -0.72 -17.26
C PRO A 90 -2.64 -0.40 -16.69
N MET A 91 -3.06 -1.08 -15.61
CA MET A 91 -4.35 -0.83 -14.97
C MET A 91 -4.42 0.61 -14.43
N TYR A 92 -3.43 1.04 -13.68
CA TYR A 92 -3.38 2.43 -13.20
C TYR A 92 -3.27 3.47 -14.32
N LYS A 93 -2.60 3.16 -15.43
CA LYS A 93 -2.57 4.05 -16.61
C LYS A 93 -3.94 4.18 -17.25
N LYS A 94 -4.74 3.10 -17.30
CA LYS A 94 -6.14 3.14 -17.73
C LYS A 94 -6.98 4.03 -16.81
N VAL A 95 -6.77 3.98 -15.48
CA VAL A 95 -7.43 4.93 -14.56
C VAL A 95 -7.14 6.38 -14.94
N LEU A 96 -5.87 6.72 -15.22
CA LEU A 96 -5.51 8.08 -15.63
C LEU A 96 -6.21 8.51 -16.91
N SER A 97 -6.33 7.63 -17.93
CA SER A 97 -7.01 7.97 -19.17
C SER A 97 -8.51 8.25 -18.98
N TYR A 98 -9.18 7.53 -18.08
CA TYR A 98 -10.57 7.84 -17.73
C TYR A 98 -10.71 9.10 -16.87
N LEU A 99 -9.72 9.41 -16.02
CA LEU A 99 -9.69 10.66 -15.25
C LEU A 99 -9.43 11.92 -16.10
N GLU A 100 -8.98 11.75 -17.35
CA GLU A 100 -8.97 12.85 -18.34
C GLU A 100 -10.41 13.18 -18.84
N LEU A 101 -11.30 12.19 -18.85
CA LEU A 101 -12.71 12.35 -19.26
C LEU A 101 -13.60 12.78 -18.09
N GLU A 102 -13.34 12.25 -16.89
CA GLU A 102 -14.02 12.60 -15.64
C GLU A 102 -12.98 13.08 -14.59
N PRO A 103 -12.60 14.36 -14.61
CA PRO A 103 -11.54 14.87 -13.74
C PRO A 103 -11.88 14.78 -12.25
N ASP A 104 -11.01 14.12 -11.50
CA ASP A 104 -11.06 14.04 -10.04
C ASP A 104 -9.62 14.13 -9.49
N SER A 105 -9.29 15.30 -8.94
CA SER A 105 -7.92 15.56 -8.45
C SER A 105 -7.49 14.59 -7.34
N VAL A 106 -8.42 14.14 -6.49
CA VAL A 106 -8.10 13.20 -5.41
C VAL A 106 -7.75 11.84 -5.98
N LYS A 107 -8.59 11.30 -6.86
CA LYS A 107 -8.34 10.02 -7.52
C LYS A 107 -7.08 10.08 -8.39
N THR A 108 -6.87 11.20 -9.10
CA THR A 108 -5.65 11.43 -9.89
C THR A 108 -4.40 11.36 -9.01
N ALA A 109 -4.40 12.05 -7.87
CA ALA A 109 -3.27 12.02 -6.93
C ALA A 109 -2.99 10.60 -6.41
N PHE A 110 -4.02 9.85 -6.01
CA PHE A 110 -3.87 8.47 -5.55
C PHE A 110 -3.34 7.55 -6.66
N THR A 111 -3.86 7.67 -7.87
CA THR A 111 -3.42 6.85 -9.01
C THR A 111 -1.95 7.14 -9.37
N LEU A 112 -1.57 8.42 -9.41
CA LEU A 112 -0.18 8.82 -9.66
C LEU A 112 0.77 8.32 -8.56
N ARG A 113 0.33 8.34 -7.29
CA ARG A 113 1.07 7.76 -6.15
C ARG A 113 1.28 6.25 -6.34
N ASN A 114 0.24 5.52 -6.73
CA ASN A 114 0.33 4.07 -6.96
C ASN A 114 1.28 3.76 -8.12
N ILE A 115 1.21 4.49 -9.22
CA ILE A 115 2.15 4.38 -10.34
C ILE A 115 3.59 4.64 -9.87
N ALA A 116 3.80 5.68 -9.05
CA ALA A 116 5.11 5.99 -8.49
C ALA A 116 5.66 4.84 -7.65
N ARG A 117 4.82 4.22 -6.81
CA ARG A 117 5.20 3.05 -6.01
C ARG A 117 5.60 1.86 -6.87
N ILE A 118 4.84 1.56 -7.94
CA ILE A 118 5.21 0.49 -8.88
C ILE A 118 6.57 0.81 -9.53
N TYR A 119 6.80 2.04 -9.99
CA TYR A 119 8.10 2.41 -10.54
C TYR A 119 9.24 2.29 -9.53
N SER A 120 8.99 2.57 -8.25
CA SER A 120 9.97 2.33 -7.18
C SER A 120 10.29 0.85 -7.02
N LEU A 121 9.27 -0.03 -6.99
CA LEU A 121 9.44 -1.48 -6.85
C LEU A 121 10.24 -2.09 -8.02
N ILE A 122 9.99 -1.63 -9.25
CA ILE A 122 10.75 -2.07 -10.43
C ILE A 122 12.05 -1.27 -10.66
N GLN A 123 12.53 -0.57 -9.62
CA GLN A 123 13.81 0.16 -9.59
C GLN A 123 13.95 1.27 -10.65
N LYS A 124 12.86 1.80 -11.18
CA LYS A 124 12.83 2.96 -12.08
C LYS A 124 12.67 4.26 -11.28
N SER A 125 13.69 4.59 -10.50
CA SER A 125 13.64 5.67 -9.50
C SER A 125 13.32 7.05 -10.10
N ASP A 126 13.85 7.40 -11.27
CA ASP A 126 13.57 8.69 -11.92
C ASP A 126 12.08 8.83 -12.26
N SER A 127 11.49 7.78 -12.86
CA SER A 127 10.06 7.74 -13.15
C SER A 127 9.24 7.84 -11.86
N SER A 128 9.62 7.10 -10.82
CA SER A 128 8.97 7.13 -9.52
C SER A 128 8.96 8.55 -8.94
N ILE A 129 10.09 9.26 -8.93
CA ILE A 129 10.21 10.65 -8.46
C ILE A 129 9.28 11.58 -9.25
N ILE A 130 9.24 11.46 -10.58
CA ILE A 130 8.37 12.28 -11.43
C ILE A 130 6.90 12.07 -11.06
N TYR A 131 6.46 10.82 -10.93
CA TYR A 131 5.08 10.50 -10.61
C TYR A 131 4.69 10.91 -9.17
N TYR A 132 5.58 10.78 -8.18
CA TYR A 132 5.33 11.33 -6.84
C TYR A 132 5.18 12.85 -6.85
N LYS A 133 6.04 13.58 -7.57
CA LYS A 133 5.93 15.04 -7.69
C LYS A 133 4.62 15.46 -8.35
N ARG A 134 4.19 14.75 -9.39
CA ARG A 134 2.88 14.95 -10.02
C ARG A 134 1.74 14.66 -9.02
N ALA A 135 1.82 13.56 -8.27
CA ALA A 135 0.82 13.23 -7.25
C ALA A 135 0.69 14.35 -6.20
N ILE A 136 1.81 14.92 -5.75
CA ILE A 136 1.84 16.05 -4.81
C ILE A 136 1.12 17.28 -5.38
N SER A 137 1.24 17.58 -6.68
CA SER A 137 0.59 18.73 -7.29
C SER A 137 -0.94 18.60 -7.37
N TYR A 138 -1.46 17.39 -7.51
CA TYR A 138 -2.90 17.11 -7.50
C TYR A 138 -3.49 16.92 -6.10
N SER A 139 -2.65 16.75 -5.07
CA SER A 139 -3.11 16.37 -3.73
C SER A 139 -3.64 17.57 -2.93
N ALA A 140 -4.81 17.37 -2.30
CA ALA A 140 -5.24 18.22 -1.21
C ALA A 140 -4.27 18.13 -0.02
N ILE A 141 -4.23 19.17 0.82
CA ILE A 141 -3.28 19.29 1.94
C ILE A 141 -3.26 18.03 2.82
N LYS A 142 -4.44 17.49 3.18
CA LYS A 142 -4.56 16.31 4.05
C LYS A 142 -3.96 15.02 3.48
N ASN A 143 -3.85 14.89 2.15
CA ASN A 143 -3.33 13.68 1.50
C ASN A 143 -1.86 13.84 1.09
N LYS A 144 -1.35 15.06 1.11
CA LYS A 144 0.01 15.39 0.67
C LYS A 144 1.08 14.78 1.57
N ALA A 145 0.82 14.68 2.87
CA ALA A 145 1.77 14.14 3.84
C ALA A 145 2.19 12.71 3.50
N SER A 146 1.24 11.81 3.22
CA SER A 146 1.55 10.41 2.90
C SER A 146 2.36 10.26 1.61
N ILE A 147 2.13 11.11 0.61
CA ILE A 147 2.91 11.09 -0.64
C ILE A 147 4.33 11.62 -0.41
N LEU A 148 4.47 12.65 0.44
CA LEU A 148 5.78 13.18 0.83
C LEU A 148 6.59 12.14 1.62
N ILE A 149 5.96 11.36 2.49
CA ILE A 149 6.61 10.26 3.21
C ILE A 149 7.11 9.20 2.22
N ASP A 150 6.26 8.75 1.29
CA ASP A 150 6.66 7.76 0.27
C ASP A 150 7.85 8.27 -0.57
N LEU A 151 7.81 9.54 -1.00
CA LEU A 151 8.92 10.16 -1.73
C LEU A 151 10.18 10.30 -0.86
N GLY A 152 10.02 10.62 0.42
CA GLY A 152 11.12 10.66 1.39
C GLY A 152 11.78 9.30 1.55
N ASN A 153 11.00 8.23 1.68
CA ASN A 153 11.48 6.87 1.78
C ASN A 153 12.20 6.42 0.49
N LEU A 154 11.71 6.83 -0.67
CA LEU A 154 12.42 6.60 -1.94
C LEU A 154 13.79 7.32 -1.93
N TYR A 155 13.87 8.59 -1.53
CA TYR A 155 15.15 9.28 -1.43
C TYR A 155 16.08 8.65 -0.38
N LEU A 156 15.52 8.11 0.71
CA LEU A 156 16.28 7.38 1.71
C LEU A 156 16.92 6.11 1.11
N SER A 157 16.16 5.33 0.35
CA SER A 157 16.68 4.14 -0.35
C SER A 157 17.75 4.49 -1.39
N LEU A 158 17.65 5.67 -2.01
CA LEU A 158 18.66 6.22 -2.93
C LEU A 158 19.84 6.87 -2.22
N LYS A 159 19.86 6.87 -0.89
CA LYS A 159 20.88 7.50 -0.02
C LYS A 159 20.98 9.03 -0.20
N ASP A 160 19.95 9.68 -0.78
CA ASP A 160 19.83 11.12 -0.82
C ASP A 160 19.18 11.62 0.48
N TYR A 161 19.93 11.52 1.57
CA TYR A 161 19.43 11.84 2.92
C TYR A 161 18.94 13.27 3.06
N LYS A 162 19.53 14.21 2.30
CA LYS A 162 19.12 15.61 2.30
C LYS A 162 17.69 15.76 1.76
N LYS A 163 17.37 15.13 0.62
CA LYS A 163 16.02 15.20 0.06
C LYS A 163 15.04 14.37 0.87
N ALA A 164 15.46 13.22 1.43
CA ALA A 164 14.64 12.44 2.35
C ALA A 164 14.20 13.30 3.55
N TYR A 165 15.14 13.96 4.22
CA TYR A 165 14.86 14.87 5.32
C TYR A 165 13.88 15.98 4.92
N GLN A 166 14.11 16.64 3.78
CA GLN A 166 13.23 17.71 3.29
C GLN A 166 11.79 17.25 3.03
N CYS A 167 11.60 16.02 2.55
CA CYS A 167 10.27 15.46 2.33
C CYS A 167 9.57 15.18 3.67
N ILE A 168 10.28 14.59 4.63
CA ILE A 168 9.74 14.27 5.96
C ILE A 168 9.37 15.55 6.72
N GLU A 169 10.24 16.56 6.72
CA GLU A 169 9.97 17.86 7.36
C GLU A 169 8.76 18.59 6.74
N LYS A 170 8.55 18.46 5.43
CA LYS A 170 7.36 19.01 4.77
C LYS A 170 6.10 18.24 5.06
N ALA A 171 6.20 16.95 5.37
CA ALA A 171 5.05 16.10 5.68
C ALA A 171 4.52 16.34 7.10
N GLU A 172 5.40 16.53 8.07
CA GLU A 172 5.07 16.60 9.51
C GLU A 172 4.00 17.66 9.86
N PRO A 173 4.11 18.94 9.42
CA PRO A 173 3.13 19.97 9.77
C PRO A 173 1.76 19.77 9.09
N LEU A 174 1.65 18.83 8.13
CA LEU A 174 0.39 18.52 7.44
C LEU A 174 -0.45 17.49 8.21
N ILE A 175 0.06 16.97 9.32
CA ILE A 175 -0.57 15.92 10.11
C ILE A 175 -1.03 16.50 11.45
N ASN A 176 -2.35 16.39 11.71
CA ASN A 176 -2.98 16.94 12.91
C ASN A 176 -3.36 15.87 13.95
N ASN A 177 -2.97 14.59 13.75
CA ASN A 177 -3.36 13.49 14.60
C ASN A 177 -2.13 12.64 14.95
N GLU A 178 -1.93 12.38 16.23
CA GLU A 178 -0.81 11.57 16.74
C GLU A 178 -0.70 10.21 16.06
N LYS A 179 -1.84 9.51 15.85
CA LYS A 179 -1.85 8.19 15.18
C LYS A 179 -1.30 8.23 13.75
N THR A 180 -1.43 9.35 13.08
CA THR A 180 -0.92 9.55 11.71
C THR A 180 0.51 10.09 11.68
N LEU A 181 1.09 10.46 12.83
CA LEU A 181 2.51 10.82 12.97
C LEU A 181 3.44 9.60 12.99
N TYR A 182 2.96 8.41 13.36
CA TYR A 182 3.82 7.23 13.47
C TYR A 182 4.57 6.86 12.17
N PRO A 183 3.98 6.95 10.95
CA PRO A 183 4.74 6.76 9.71
C PRO A 183 5.89 7.75 9.54
N ILE A 184 5.70 9.01 9.94
CA ILE A 184 6.77 10.02 9.93
C ILE A 184 7.87 9.67 10.91
N TYR A 185 7.51 9.26 12.12
CA TYR A 185 8.48 8.86 13.14
C TYR A 185 9.27 7.63 12.71
N LEU A 186 8.63 6.67 12.04
CA LEU A 186 9.33 5.53 11.46
C LEU A 186 10.37 5.99 10.41
N SER A 187 9.95 6.83 9.45
CA SER A 187 10.85 7.38 8.42
C SER A 187 11.98 8.24 9.01
N LYS A 188 11.71 9.02 10.09
CA LYS A 188 12.76 9.74 10.84
C LYS A 188 13.71 8.76 11.49
N GLY A 189 13.21 7.71 12.12
CA GLY A 189 14.02 6.65 12.72
C GLY A 189 14.99 6.02 11.71
N GLU A 190 14.48 5.63 10.55
CA GLU A 190 15.26 5.06 9.45
C GLU A 190 16.31 6.04 8.92
N LEU A 191 15.96 7.31 8.74
CA LEU A 191 16.86 8.36 8.31
C LEU A 191 18.01 8.56 9.33
N TYR A 192 17.68 8.59 10.63
CA TYR A 192 18.69 8.76 11.66
C TYR A 192 19.59 7.51 11.83
N ILE A 193 19.08 6.30 11.57
CA ILE A 193 19.93 5.10 11.44
C ILE A 193 20.92 5.25 10.28
N ALA A 194 20.40 5.65 9.10
CA ALA A 194 21.21 5.80 7.89
C ALA A 194 22.30 6.88 8.02
N THR A 195 22.05 7.91 8.84
CA THR A 195 23.00 8.98 9.16
C THR A 195 23.80 8.74 10.45
N ASN A 196 23.70 7.53 11.02
CA ASN A 196 24.40 7.09 12.24
C ASN A 196 24.10 7.91 13.50
N GLN A 197 22.91 8.50 13.59
CA GLN A 197 22.42 9.26 14.75
C GLN A 197 21.51 8.36 15.60
N LEU A 198 22.11 7.33 16.26
CA LEU A 198 21.37 6.22 16.86
C LEU A 198 20.45 6.64 18.02
N ASP A 199 20.83 7.65 18.81
CA ASP A 199 19.98 8.13 19.90
C ASP A 199 18.71 8.82 19.39
N SER A 200 18.84 9.64 18.34
CA SER A 200 17.67 10.23 17.67
C SER A 200 16.79 9.15 17.04
N ALA A 201 17.39 8.13 16.41
CA ALA A 201 16.67 7.00 15.86
C ALA A 201 15.84 6.28 16.94
N LYS A 202 16.49 5.93 18.07
CA LYS A 202 15.80 5.28 19.21
C LYS A 202 14.65 6.11 19.75
N PHE A 203 14.81 7.44 19.83
CA PHE A 203 13.74 8.33 20.28
C PHE A 203 12.47 8.18 19.41
N TYR A 204 12.60 8.34 18.10
CA TYR A 204 11.44 8.26 17.20
C TYR A 204 10.86 6.84 17.09
N LEU A 205 11.71 5.82 17.02
CA LEU A 205 11.27 4.43 16.92
C LEU A 205 10.52 3.95 18.16
N ASN A 206 10.93 4.37 19.38
CA ASN A 206 10.23 4.04 20.62
C ASN A 206 8.80 4.63 20.67
N HIS A 207 8.55 5.75 20.02
CA HIS A 207 7.18 6.24 19.86
C HIS A 207 6.35 5.30 18.97
N CYS A 208 6.94 4.77 17.89
CA CYS A 208 6.26 3.87 16.95
C CYS A 208 5.88 2.50 17.56
N VAL A 209 6.57 2.03 18.60
CA VAL A 209 6.21 0.78 19.30
C VAL A 209 4.78 0.82 19.86
N LYS A 210 4.23 2.02 20.15
CA LYS A 210 2.87 2.23 20.65
C LYS A 210 1.83 2.31 19.53
N SER A 211 2.24 2.26 18.27
CA SER A 211 1.32 2.38 17.14
C SER A 211 0.28 1.26 17.12
N SER A 212 -0.99 1.61 16.86
CA SER A 212 -2.04 0.65 16.58
C SER A 212 -1.85 -0.03 15.20
N ASN A 213 -1.11 0.61 14.29
CA ASN A 213 -0.73 0.00 13.02
C ASN A 213 0.36 -1.03 13.26
N ILE A 214 0.01 -2.31 13.05
CA ILE A 214 0.87 -3.45 13.34
C ILE A 214 2.15 -3.44 12.48
N HIS A 215 2.10 -2.98 11.24
CA HIS A 215 3.27 -2.90 10.36
C HIS A 215 4.25 -1.82 10.81
N THR A 216 3.74 -0.64 11.22
CA THR A 216 4.58 0.42 11.76
C THR A 216 5.26 -0.02 13.06
N ARG A 217 4.52 -0.73 13.94
CA ARG A 217 5.07 -1.29 15.17
C ARG A 217 6.14 -2.35 14.90
N ALA A 218 5.89 -3.28 13.96
CA ALA A 218 6.85 -4.30 13.58
C ALA A 218 8.13 -3.67 13.01
N GLY A 219 8.00 -2.72 12.07
CA GLY A 219 9.16 -2.01 11.49
C GLY A 219 10.00 -1.30 12.57
N SER A 220 9.36 -0.63 13.54
CA SER A 220 10.09 0.04 14.61
C SER A 220 10.84 -0.94 15.52
N LEU A 221 10.22 -2.06 15.90
CA LEU A 221 10.84 -3.10 16.72
C LEU A 221 12.02 -3.75 16.01
N TYR A 222 11.89 -4.02 14.71
CA TYR A 222 12.98 -4.53 13.89
C TYR A 222 14.19 -3.59 13.91
N HIS A 223 13.98 -2.30 13.69
CA HIS A 223 15.07 -1.31 13.69
C HIS A 223 15.66 -1.10 15.07
N LEU A 224 14.88 -1.13 16.14
CA LEU A 224 15.38 -1.07 17.52
C LEU A 224 16.26 -2.29 17.84
N ALA A 225 15.89 -3.48 17.40
CA ALA A 225 16.72 -4.68 17.54
C ALA A 225 18.05 -4.53 16.77
N GLN A 226 18.02 -4.01 15.54
CA GLN A 226 19.25 -3.73 14.77
C GLN A 226 20.18 -2.73 15.47
N ILE A 227 19.61 -1.67 16.07
CA ILE A 227 20.40 -0.69 16.84
C ILE A 227 21.03 -1.37 18.06
N ALA A 228 20.24 -2.15 18.82
CA ALA A 228 20.74 -2.88 19.99
C ALA A 228 21.86 -3.86 19.63
N GLN A 229 21.75 -4.54 18.48
CA GLN A 229 22.82 -5.41 17.96
C GLN A 229 24.10 -4.62 17.67
N LYS A 230 23.95 -3.47 17.01
CA LYS A 230 25.08 -2.58 16.68
C LYS A 230 25.77 -2.03 17.94
N GLU A 231 25.01 -1.70 18.97
CA GLU A 231 25.47 -1.23 20.27
C GLU A 231 25.95 -2.37 21.20
N LYS A 232 25.82 -3.63 20.78
CA LYS A 232 26.12 -4.84 21.57
C LYS A 232 25.32 -4.92 22.88
N ASN A 233 24.14 -4.30 22.92
CA ASN A 233 23.22 -4.37 24.04
C ASN A 233 22.34 -5.62 23.93
N ILE A 234 22.79 -6.72 24.56
CA ILE A 234 22.13 -8.04 24.47
C ILE A 234 20.72 -8.00 25.07
N ASN A 235 20.51 -7.27 26.16
CA ASN A 235 19.21 -7.20 26.83
C ASN A 235 18.15 -6.55 25.92
N ASP A 236 18.48 -5.41 25.33
CA ASP A 236 17.58 -4.72 24.40
C ASP A 236 17.38 -5.52 23.10
N LEU A 237 18.44 -6.18 22.61
CA LEU A 237 18.35 -7.06 21.44
C LEU A 237 17.32 -8.16 21.67
N ILE A 238 17.43 -8.92 22.77
CA ILE A 238 16.48 -9.97 23.12
C ILE A 238 15.06 -9.41 23.27
N LYS A 239 14.92 -8.29 23.98
CA LYS A 239 13.63 -7.63 24.21
C LYS A 239 12.93 -7.27 22.90
N TYR A 240 13.61 -6.53 22.03
CA TYR A 240 13.01 -6.05 20.79
C TYR A 240 12.80 -7.16 19.76
N SER A 241 13.69 -8.16 19.70
CA SER A 241 13.51 -9.33 18.83
C SER A 241 12.27 -10.15 19.23
N ASN A 242 12.07 -10.41 20.53
CA ASN A 242 10.89 -11.15 21.00
C ASN A 242 9.60 -10.38 20.70
N LEU A 243 9.56 -9.08 20.93
CA LEU A 243 8.39 -8.25 20.62
C LEU A 243 8.13 -8.18 19.10
N TYR A 244 9.16 -8.14 18.28
CA TYR A 244 9.06 -8.18 16.83
C TYR A 244 8.44 -9.49 16.36
N GLU A 245 8.93 -10.65 16.84
CA GLU A 245 8.39 -11.97 16.48
C GLU A 245 6.92 -12.09 16.88
N GLN A 246 6.54 -11.71 18.11
CA GLN A 246 5.14 -11.70 18.55
C GLN A 246 4.25 -10.80 17.66
N THR A 247 4.78 -9.65 17.23
CA THR A 247 4.06 -8.73 16.37
C THR A 247 3.91 -9.31 14.95
N ARG A 248 4.95 -9.95 14.44
CA ARG A 248 4.94 -10.63 13.14
C ARG A 248 3.95 -11.80 13.12
N ASP A 249 3.94 -12.62 14.16
CA ASP A 249 3.00 -13.75 14.27
C ASP A 249 1.55 -13.26 14.32
N SER A 250 1.30 -12.10 14.95
CA SER A 250 -0.01 -11.47 14.92
C SER A 250 -0.42 -10.99 13.53
N ILE A 251 0.54 -10.55 12.68
CA ILE A 251 0.27 -10.18 11.28
C ILE A 251 -0.14 -11.44 10.49
N VAL A 252 0.63 -12.53 10.63
CA VAL A 252 0.34 -13.79 9.94
C VAL A 252 -1.01 -14.36 10.39
N ASN A 253 -1.28 -14.38 11.70
CA ASN A 253 -2.54 -14.90 12.22
C ASN A 253 -3.74 -14.05 11.83
N SER A 254 -3.63 -12.71 11.80
CA SER A 254 -4.74 -11.85 11.36
C SER A 254 -5.11 -12.08 9.90
N SER A 255 -4.14 -12.37 9.05
CA SER A 255 -4.40 -12.74 7.65
C SER A 255 -5.10 -14.11 7.51
N HIS A 256 -4.97 -15.02 8.49
CA HIS A 256 -5.68 -16.29 8.52
C HIS A 256 -7.08 -16.22 9.15
N PHE A 257 -7.29 -15.35 10.15
CA PHE A 257 -8.60 -15.22 10.84
C PHE A 257 -9.63 -14.40 10.05
N GLU A 258 -9.22 -13.57 9.10
CA GLU A 258 -10.16 -12.89 8.20
C GLU A 258 -10.73 -13.83 7.10
N ASN A 259 -10.25 -15.08 7.05
CA ASN A 259 -10.64 -16.11 6.08
C ASN A 259 -11.59 -17.19 6.66
N ILE A 260 -12.12 -17.02 7.88
CA ILE A 260 -13.16 -17.87 8.49
C ILE A 260 -14.44 -17.04 8.67
#